data_b8251777e8c2a6520997c3e9e475a55d
#
_entry.id   b8251777e8c2a6520997c3e9e475a55d
#
_cell.length_a   1.000
_cell.length_b   1.000
_cell.length_c   1.000
_cell.angle_alpha   90.00
_cell.angle_beta   90.00
_cell.angle_gamma   90.00
#
_symmetry.space_group_name_H-M   'P 1'
#
loop_
_entity.id
_entity.type
_entity.pdbx_description
1 polymer ?
#
loop_
_entity_poly.entity_id
_entity_poly.type
_entity_poly.pdbx_seq_one_letter_code
_entity_poly.pdbx_strand_id
1 'polypeptide(L)'
;QTCALPILDETFGIEKGLMTTIHSYTNDQNVLDLPHKDWRRARAAALNMIPTSTGAAKAIGLVLPKLKGKLDGTAIRVPTPNVSLVDLSVTLAKSTTKEEVNAAMKKAAEGSLKGVLEFCDKPLVSSDFNGNSHSSIFDAEGTMVSGGNLVKVLAWYDNETGYSTRLIELA
;
A
#
# COMPACT_ATOMS: atom_id res chain seq x y z
N GLN A 1 1.17 5.76 0.95
CA GLN A 1 1.08 4.29 0.89
C GLN A 1 0.28 3.69 2.06
N THR A 2 0.29 4.32 3.21
CA THR A 2 -0.31 3.77 4.44
C THR A 2 -1.55 4.53 4.91
N CYS A 3 -2.19 5.30 4.03
CA CYS A 3 -3.37 6.12 4.39
C CYS A 3 -4.53 5.30 4.97
N ALA A 4 -4.65 4.03 4.59
CA ALA A 4 -5.67 3.13 5.14
C ALA A 4 -5.42 2.79 6.61
N LEU A 5 -4.16 2.74 7.08
CA LEU A 5 -3.82 2.33 8.45
C LEU A 5 -4.39 3.25 9.54
N PRO A 6 -4.22 4.59 9.47
CA PRO A 6 -4.84 5.47 10.47
C PRO A 6 -6.34 5.31 10.53
N ILE A 7 -7.01 5.20 9.38
CA ILE A 7 -8.47 5.08 9.29
C ILE A 7 -8.94 3.78 9.93
N LEU A 8 -8.28 2.65 9.62
CA LEU A 8 -8.61 1.35 10.20
C LEU A 8 -8.34 1.32 11.71
N ASP A 9 -7.20 1.88 12.15
CA ASP A 9 -6.85 1.90 13.57
C ASP A 9 -7.80 2.79 14.38
N GLU A 10 -8.09 3.99 13.92
CA GLU A 10 -8.97 4.93 14.60
C GLU A 10 -10.43 4.45 14.66
N THR A 11 -10.90 3.79 13.60
CA THR A 11 -12.30 3.37 13.49
C THR A 11 -12.56 2.03 14.16
N PHE A 12 -11.68 1.05 13.92
CA PHE A 12 -11.90 -0.35 14.30
C PHE A 12 -10.85 -0.92 15.26
N GLY A 13 -9.70 -0.23 15.40
CA GLY A 13 -8.56 -0.71 16.18
C GLY A 13 -7.78 -1.83 15.50
N ILE A 14 -6.48 -1.63 15.22
CA ILE A 14 -5.62 -2.67 14.66
C ILE A 14 -4.92 -3.45 15.78
N GLU A 15 -5.11 -4.77 15.82
CA GLU A 15 -4.40 -5.65 16.73
C GLU A 15 -3.06 -6.11 16.16
N LYS A 16 -3.07 -6.61 14.93
CA LYS A 16 -1.89 -7.10 14.19
C LYS A 16 -2.17 -7.16 12.70
N GLY A 17 -1.12 -7.25 11.90
CA GLY A 17 -1.28 -7.42 10.47
C GLY A 17 0.00 -7.60 9.69
N LEU A 18 -0.16 -7.96 8.42
CA LEU A 18 0.91 -8.12 7.47
C LEU A 18 0.62 -7.29 6.21
N MET A 19 1.66 -6.67 5.68
CA MET A 19 1.59 -5.88 4.46
C MET A 19 2.51 -6.48 3.41
N THR A 20 1.98 -6.65 2.21
CA THR A 20 2.79 -6.95 1.03
C THR A 20 2.68 -5.80 0.04
N THR A 21 3.79 -5.22 -0.34
CA THR A 21 3.82 -4.25 -1.43
C THR A 21 4.17 -4.97 -2.72
N ILE A 22 3.23 -5.05 -3.66
CA ILE A 22 3.48 -5.46 -5.04
C ILE A 22 3.97 -4.20 -5.76
N HIS A 23 5.29 -4.14 -6.00
CA HIS A 23 5.96 -2.90 -6.38
C HIS A 23 6.54 -2.97 -7.78
N SER A 24 6.34 -1.92 -8.56
CA SER A 24 7.06 -1.72 -9.81
C SER A 24 8.58 -1.82 -9.60
N TYR A 25 9.32 -2.21 -10.63
CA TYR A 25 10.77 -2.21 -10.55
C TYR A 25 11.31 -0.76 -10.45
N THR A 26 12.50 -0.62 -9.89
CA THR A 26 13.16 0.69 -9.72
C THR A 26 14.64 0.56 -10.08
N ASN A 27 15.36 1.67 -10.12
CA ASN A 27 16.81 1.71 -10.41
C ASN A 27 17.68 0.92 -9.41
N ASP A 28 17.13 0.46 -8.29
CA ASP A 28 17.80 -0.45 -7.37
C ASP A 28 17.90 -1.89 -7.91
N GLN A 29 17.24 -2.17 -9.02
CA GLN A 29 17.23 -3.47 -9.68
C GLN A 29 17.98 -3.40 -11.01
N ASN A 30 18.65 -4.51 -11.34
CA ASN A 30 19.38 -4.63 -12.59
C ASN A 30 18.47 -4.88 -13.79
N VAL A 31 18.81 -4.34 -14.95
CA VAL A 31 18.14 -4.63 -16.22
C VAL A 31 18.40 -6.07 -16.64
N LEU A 32 19.65 -6.52 -16.52
CA LEU A 32 20.11 -7.90 -16.76
C LEU A 32 20.57 -8.53 -15.44
N ASP A 33 20.80 -9.84 -15.43
CA ASP A 33 21.43 -10.52 -14.29
C ASP A 33 22.83 -9.95 -14.05
N LEU A 34 23.02 -9.27 -12.92
CA LEU A 34 24.26 -8.60 -12.54
C LEU A 34 24.47 -8.71 -11.02
N PRO A 35 25.73 -8.59 -10.52
CA PRO A 35 26.00 -8.63 -9.09
C PRO A 35 25.20 -7.60 -8.30
N HIS A 36 24.62 -8.04 -7.17
CA HIS A 36 23.90 -7.21 -6.22
C HIS A 36 24.05 -7.81 -4.81
N LYS A 37 23.98 -6.99 -3.76
CA LYS A 37 24.06 -7.43 -2.35
C LYS A 37 22.93 -8.40 -1.98
N ASP A 38 21.73 -8.16 -2.50
CA ASP A 38 20.58 -9.06 -2.42
C ASP A 38 20.57 -9.95 -3.67
N TRP A 39 20.77 -11.24 -3.48
CA TRP A 39 20.79 -12.24 -4.56
C TRP A 39 19.53 -12.26 -5.43
N ARG A 40 18.39 -11.93 -4.85
CA ARG A 40 17.14 -11.86 -5.58
C ARG A 40 17.09 -10.62 -6.46
N ARG A 41 17.58 -9.46 -5.98
CA ARG A 41 17.70 -8.23 -6.77
C ARG A 41 18.81 -8.27 -7.81
N ALA A 42 19.69 -9.27 -7.75
CA ALA A 42 20.69 -9.54 -8.78
C ALA A 42 20.07 -9.99 -10.12
N ARG A 43 18.81 -10.46 -10.09
CA ARG A 43 18.14 -10.99 -11.28
C ARG A 43 17.44 -9.86 -12.07
N ALA A 44 17.36 -10.06 -13.40
CA ALA A 44 16.76 -9.12 -14.34
C ALA A 44 15.35 -8.68 -13.94
N ALA A 45 15.17 -7.38 -13.74
CA ALA A 45 13.95 -6.79 -13.17
C ALA A 45 12.70 -7.04 -14.00
N ALA A 46 12.81 -6.93 -15.33
CA ALA A 46 11.66 -7.05 -16.24
C ALA A 46 11.26 -8.51 -16.54
N LEU A 47 12.00 -9.50 -16.03
CA LEU A 47 11.78 -10.93 -16.29
C LEU A 47 11.36 -11.70 -15.05
N ASN A 48 11.41 -11.10 -13.86
CA ASN A 48 11.25 -11.82 -12.61
C ASN A 48 10.31 -11.12 -11.63
N MET A 49 9.53 -11.91 -10.89
CA MET A 49 8.93 -11.47 -9.63
C MET A 49 9.96 -11.68 -8.52
N ILE A 50 10.32 -10.62 -7.80
CA ILE A 50 11.44 -10.60 -6.86
C ILE A 50 10.94 -10.28 -5.45
N PRO A 51 10.77 -11.29 -4.57
CA PRO A 51 10.52 -11.05 -3.16
C PRO A 51 11.72 -10.38 -2.50
N THR A 52 11.48 -9.32 -1.74
CA THR A 52 12.55 -8.56 -1.07
C THR A 52 12.04 -7.90 0.21
N SER A 53 12.95 -7.45 1.05
CA SER A 53 12.59 -6.66 2.22
C SER A 53 12.06 -5.29 1.84
N THR A 54 11.24 -4.71 2.69
CA THR A 54 10.79 -3.32 2.58
C THR A 54 11.05 -2.56 3.88
N GLY A 55 11.48 -1.32 3.77
CA GLY A 55 11.56 -0.40 4.89
C GLY A 55 10.20 0.15 5.33
N ALA A 56 9.15 -0.02 4.51
CA ALA A 56 7.84 0.57 4.75
C ALA A 56 7.20 0.09 6.07
N ALA A 57 7.25 -1.21 6.37
CA ALA A 57 6.70 -1.75 7.61
C ALA A 57 7.39 -1.18 8.86
N LYS A 58 8.72 -1.00 8.80
CA LYS A 58 9.48 -0.36 9.88
C LYS A 58 9.12 1.11 10.03
N ALA A 59 8.93 1.81 8.91
CA ALA A 59 8.56 3.23 8.90
C ALA A 59 7.17 3.47 9.50
N ILE A 60 6.23 2.54 9.38
CA ILE A 60 4.90 2.64 10.02
C ILE A 60 5.03 2.88 11.51
N GLY A 61 5.88 2.12 12.21
CA GLY A 61 6.08 2.26 13.66
C GLY A 61 6.70 3.61 14.08
N LEU A 62 7.34 4.35 13.15
CA LEU A 62 7.86 5.70 13.39
C LEU A 62 6.75 6.75 13.26
N VAL A 63 5.88 6.60 12.26
CA VAL A 63 4.80 7.57 11.95
C VAL A 63 3.56 7.30 12.81
N LEU A 64 3.27 6.04 13.11
CA LEU A 64 2.14 5.59 13.92
C LEU A 64 2.66 4.76 15.11
N PRO A 65 3.15 5.40 16.18
CA PRO A 65 3.78 4.70 17.31
C PRO A 65 2.89 3.63 17.98
N LYS A 66 1.57 3.82 17.94
CA LYS A 66 0.57 2.86 18.45
C LYS A 66 0.60 1.50 17.72
N LEU A 67 1.10 1.48 16.47
CA LEU A 67 1.19 0.29 15.62
C LEU A 67 2.59 -0.34 15.64
N LYS A 68 3.51 0.18 16.46
CA LYS A 68 4.86 -0.37 16.58
C LYS A 68 4.82 -1.81 17.09
N GLY A 69 5.40 -2.73 16.32
CA GLY A 69 5.42 -4.16 16.64
C GLY A 69 4.13 -4.93 16.31
N LYS A 70 3.07 -4.25 15.87
CA LYS A 70 1.82 -4.90 15.46
C LYS A 70 1.80 -5.25 13.96
N LEU A 71 2.63 -4.59 13.16
CA LEU A 71 2.69 -4.74 11.72
C LEU A 71 4.08 -5.14 11.26
N ASP A 72 4.14 -6.05 10.30
CA ASP A 72 5.35 -6.38 9.55
C ASP A 72 5.00 -6.52 8.06
N GLY A 73 6.01 -6.60 7.20
CA GLY A 73 5.73 -6.69 5.78
C GLY A 73 6.94 -6.96 4.90
N THR A 74 6.62 -7.25 3.65
CA THR A 74 7.57 -7.54 2.59
C THR A 74 7.20 -6.80 1.32
N ALA A 75 8.08 -6.81 0.33
CA ALA A 75 7.77 -6.35 -1.02
C ALA A 75 8.02 -7.46 -2.04
N ILE A 76 7.21 -7.46 -3.09
CA ILE A 76 7.42 -8.27 -4.28
C ILE A 76 7.56 -7.31 -5.45
N ARG A 77 8.78 -7.21 -6.02
CA ARG A 77 8.99 -6.46 -7.26
C ARG A 77 8.44 -7.25 -8.42
N VAL A 78 7.76 -6.56 -9.32
CA VAL A 78 7.10 -7.16 -10.49
C VAL A 78 7.54 -6.46 -11.78
N PRO A 79 7.43 -7.13 -12.95
CA PRO A 79 7.78 -6.56 -14.26
C PRO A 79 6.82 -5.45 -14.72
N THR A 80 6.65 -4.41 -13.92
CA THR A 80 5.78 -3.27 -14.18
C THR A 80 6.59 -1.99 -13.98
N PRO A 81 6.59 -1.03 -14.94
CA PRO A 81 7.47 0.13 -14.89
C PRO A 81 7.06 1.17 -13.86
N ASN A 82 5.77 1.34 -13.61
CA ASN A 82 5.24 2.32 -12.67
C ASN A 82 3.92 1.83 -12.08
N VAL A 83 3.46 2.45 -11.02
CA VAL A 83 2.31 2.12 -10.17
C VAL A 83 2.51 0.82 -9.39
N SER A 84 2.30 0.91 -8.12
CA SER A 84 2.46 -0.17 -7.15
C SER A 84 1.16 -0.38 -6.36
N LEU A 85 1.05 -1.55 -5.74
CA LEU A 85 -0.12 -1.95 -4.96
C LEU A 85 0.30 -2.36 -3.56
N VAL A 86 -0.36 -1.83 -2.55
CA VAL A 86 -0.31 -2.34 -1.17
C VAL A 86 -1.43 -3.34 -0.97
N ASP A 87 -1.09 -4.54 -0.56
CA ASP A 87 -1.98 -5.57 -0.02
C ASP A 87 -1.78 -5.60 1.51
N LEU A 88 -2.76 -5.11 2.24
CA LEU A 88 -2.75 -5.03 3.69
C LEU A 88 -3.79 -5.97 4.28
N SER A 89 -3.34 -6.93 5.09
CA SER A 89 -4.21 -7.83 5.85
C SER A 89 -4.03 -7.56 7.33
N VAL A 90 -5.12 -7.22 8.04
CA VAL A 90 -5.10 -6.86 9.47
C VAL A 90 -6.20 -7.56 10.24
N THR A 91 -5.89 -7.92 11.49
CA THR A 91 -6.91 -8.31 12.46
C THR A 91 -7.33 -7.04 13.23
N LEU A 92 -8.62 -6.79 13.27
CA LEU A 92 -9.22 -5.64 13.94
C LEU A 92 -9.78 -6.04 15.31
N ALA A 93 -9.79 -5.10 16.26
CA ALA A 93 -10.37 -5.28 17.58
C ALA A 93 -11.90 -5.34 17.54
N LYS A 94 -12.51 -4.63 16.59
CA LYS A 94 -13.96 -4.62 16.37
C LYS A 94 -14.32 -5.44 15.14
N SER A 95 -15.42 -6.18 15.22
CA SER A 95 -16.02 -6.80 14.03
C SER A 95 -16.54 -5.73 13.08
N THR A 96 -16.46 -6.00 11.79
CA THR A 96 -16.86 -5.08 10.73
C THR A 96 -17.32 -5.83 9.47
N THR A 97 -17.84 -5.10 8.51
CA THR A 97 -18.21 -5.58 7.18
C THR A 97 -17.43 -4.86 6.08
N LYS A 98 -17.46 -5.39 4.86
CA LYS A 98 -16.86 -4.72 3.68
C LYS A 98 -17.44 -3.31 3.51
N GLU A 99 -18.74 -3.17 3.67
CA GLU A 99 -19.48 -1.93 3.50
C GLU A 99 -19.03 -0.86 4.51
N GLU A 100 -18.86 -1.26 5.78
CA GLU A 100 -18.40 -0.36 6.84
C GLU A 100 -16.96 0.10 6.62
N VAL A 101 -16.07 -0.81 6.21
CA VAL A 101 -14.68 -0.47 5.85
C VAL A 101 -14.67 0.51 4.68
N ASN A 102 -15.40 0.21 3.60
CA ASN A 102 -15.47 1.06 2.42
C ASN A 102 -16.08 2.43 2.74
N ALA A 103 -17.11 2.49 3.59
CA ALA A 103 -17.71 3.74 4.03
C ALA A 103 -16.73 4.61 4.84
N ALA A 104 -15.94 4.01 5.72
CA ALA A 104 -14.91 4.72 6.49
C ALA A 104 -13.83 5.31 5.57
N MET A 105 -13.36 4.54 4.59
CA MET A 105 -12.36 4.99 3.61
C MET A 105 -12.91 6.12 2.73
N LYS A 106 -14.13 5.98 2.22
CA LYS A 106 -14.79 7.01 1.41
C LYS A 106 -14.94 8.32 2.19
N LYS A 107 -15.43 8.23 3.42
CA LYS A 107 -15.56 9.40 4.31
C LYS A 107 -14.24 10.12 4.53
N ALA A 108 -13.13 9.38 4.72
CA ALA A 108 -11.82 9.98 4.88
C ALA A 108 -11.31 10.63 3.59
N ALA A 109 -11.51 9.98 2.43
CA ALA A 109 -11.12 10.52 1.12
C ALA A 109 -11.88 11.80 0.75
N GLU A 110 -13.16 11.89 1.10
CA GLU A 110 -14.00 13.08 0.88
C GLU A 110 -13.78 14.18 1.94
N GLY A 111 -13.17 13.83 3.08
CA GLY A 111 -12.97 14.68 4.26
C GLY A 111 -11.51 14.99 4.57
N SER A 112 -11.00 14.44 5.65
CA SER A 112 -9.69 14.76 6.24
C SER A 112 -8.50 14.42 5.34
N LEU A 113 -8.64 13.49 4.42
CA LEU A 113 -7.60 13.07 3.48
C LEU A 113 -7.91 13.46 2.02
N LYS A 114 -8.78 14.44 1.82
CA LYS A 114 -9.09 14.95 0.48
C LYS A 114 -7.81 15.42 -0.23
N GLY A 115 -7.61 14.97 -1.48
CA GLY A 115 -6.40 15.23 -2.27
C GLY A 115 -5.19 14.37 -1.92
N VAL A 116 -5.26 13.58 -0.83
CA VAL A 116 -4.20 12.66 -0.40
C VAL A 116 -4.62 11.21 -0.60
N LEU A 117 -5.85 10.87 -0.24
CA LEU A 117 -6.48 9.58 -0.46
C LEU A 117 -7.58 9.72 -1.52
N GLU A 118 -7.56 8.85 -2.52
CA GLU A 118 -8.65 8.67 -3.47
C GLU A 118 -9.42 7.39 -3.13
N PHE A 119 -10.74 7.41 -3.31
CA PHE A 119 -11.61 6.24 -3.20
C PHE A 119 -12.01 5.79 -4.60
N CYS A 120 -11.62 4.58 -4.99
CA CYS A 120 -11.92 3.98 -6.29
C CYS A 120 -12.86 2.79 -6.12
N ASP A 121 -14.02 2.85 -6.77
CA ASP A 121 -15.04 1.80 -6.85
C ASP A 121 -15.17 1.20 -8.27
N LYS A 122 -14.12 1.37 -9.09
CA LYS A 122 -14.06 0.90 -10.47
C LYS A 122 -13.06 -0.26 -10.59
N PRO A 123 -13.30 -1.23 -11.48
CA PRO A 123 -12.40 -2.35 -11.73
C PRO A 123 -11.20 -1.92 -12.59
N LEU A 124 -10.27 -1.15 -12.01
CA LEU A 124 -9.10 -0.61 -12.67
C LEU A 124 -7.84 -1.42 -12.36
N VAL A 125 -6.80 -1.22 -13.17
CA VAL A 125 -5.49 -1.87 -13.03
C VAL A 125 -4.37 -0.83 -12.94
N SER A 126 -3.15 -1.27 -12.68
CA SER A 126 -2.01 -0.38 -12.42
C SER A 126 -1.83 0.74 -13.45
N SER A 127 -1.94 0.44 -14.74
CA SER A 127 -1.72 1.44 -15.81
C SER A 127 -2.75 2.57 -15.82
N ASP A 128 -3.95 2.35 -15.29
CA ASP A 128 -5.00 3.37 -15.19
C ASP A 128 -4.68 4.47 -14.17
N PHE A 129 -3.75 4.19 -13.27
CA PHE A 129 -3.33 5.12 -12.21
C PHE A 129 -2.02 5.86 -12.52
N ASN A 130 -1.45 5.69 -13.71
CA ASN A 130 -0.26 6.45 -14.13
C ASN A 130 -0.54 7.96 -14.11
N GLY A 131 0.33 8.71 -13.43
CA GLY A 131 0.20 10.15 -13.27
C GLY A 131 -0.79 10.59 -12.17
N ASN A 132 -1.40 9.65 -11.43
CA ASN A 132 -2.28 9.98 -10.32
C ASN A 132 -1.48 10.56 -9.14
N SER A 133 -1.82 11.79 -8.74
CA SER A 133 -1.10 12.55 -7.71
C SER A 133 -1.47 12.19 -6.27
N HIS A 134 -2.51 11.38 -6.05
CA HIS A 134 -2.87 10.94 -4.70
C HIS A 134 -1.79 10.02 -4.11
N SER A 135 -1.53 10.16 -2.83
CA SER A 135 -0.57 9.31 -2.11
C SER A 135 -1.03 7.87 -1.99
N SER A 136 -2.33 7.65 -2.06
CA SER A 136 -2.97 6.34 -2.00
C SER A 136 -4.32 6.38 -2.69
N ILE A 137 -4.63 5.36 -3.47
CA ILE A 137 -5.94 5.15 -4.11
C ILE A 137 -6.51 3.85 -3.55
N PHE A 138 -7.50 3.98 -2.68
CA PHE A 138 -8.15 2.84 -2.04
C PHE A 138 -9.03 2.10 -3.05
N ASP A 139 -8.81 0.81 -3.22
CA ASP A 139 -9.58 -0.07 -4.10
C ASP A 139 -10.72 -0.71 -3.32
N ALA A 140 -11.93 -0.19 -3.49
CA ALA A 140 -13.10 -0.64 -2.76
C ALA A 140 -13.57 -2.04 -3.14
N GLU A 141 -13.31 -2.47 -4.38
CA GLU A 141 -13.66 -3.83 -4.83
C GLU A 141 -12.75 -4.88 -4.19
N GLY A 142 -11.49 -4.53 -3.96
CA GLY A 142 -10.49 -5.39 -3.33
C GLY A 142 -10.67 -5.60 -1.82
N THR A 143 -11.63 -4.94 -1.18
CA THR A 143 -11.90 -5.12 0.26
C THR A 143 -12.53 -6.48 0.54
N MET A 144 -11.94 -7.21 1.48
CA MET A 144 -12.41 -8.51 1.94
C MET A 144 -12.46 -8.54 3.47
N VAL A 145 -13.50 -9.19 4.03
CA VAL A 145 -13.65 -9.42 5.47
C VAL A 145 -13.90 -10.91 5.70
N SER A 146 -13.14 -11.51 6.60
CA SER A 146 -13.27 -12.91 7.00
C SER A 146 -13.40 -13.02 8.52
N GLY A 147 -14.32 -13.86 8.99
CA GLY A 147 -14.56 -14.07 10.43
C GLY A 147 -14.97 -12.80 11.18
N GLY A 148 -15.42 -11.75 10.47
CA GLY A 148 -15.90 -10.50 11.03
C GLY A 148 -14.79 -9.51 11.40
N ASN A 149 -13.54 -9.92 11.58
CA ASN A 149 -12.46 -9.03 12.03
C ASN A 149 -11.13 -9.19 11.30
N LEU A 150 -10.94 -10.20 10.47
CA LEU A 150 -9.80 -10.27 9.56
C LEU A 150 -10.15 -9.52 8.28
N VAL A 151 -9.52 -8.38 8.09
CA VAL A 151 -9.78 -7.47 6.97
C VAL A 151 -8.58 -7.41 6.04
N LYS A 152 -8.83 -7.55 4.74
CA LYS A 152 -7.88 -7.27 3.68
C LYS A 152 -8.33 -6.05 2.89
N VAL A 153 -7.41 -5.12 2.63
CA VAL A 153 -7.63 -3.96 1.78
C VAL A 153 -6.51 -3.82 0.77
N LEU A 154 -6.87 -3.30 -0.40
CA LEU A 154 -5.94 -2.98 -1.47
C LEU A 154 -5.86 -1.47 -1.67
N ALA A 155 -4.66 -0.97 -1.94
CA ALA A 155 -4.45 0.44 -2.23
C ALA A 155 -3.36 0.62 -3.28
N TRP A 156 -3.71 1.28 -4.37
CA TRP A 156 -2.80 1.65 -5.45
C TRP A 156 -2.07 2.95 -5.14
N TYR A 157 -0.92 3.14 -5.75
CA TYR A 157 -0.22 4.42 -5.74
C TYR A 157 0.77 4.51 -6.90
N ASP A 158 0.82 5.68 -7.54
CA ASP A 158 1.91 6.00 -8.44
C ASP A 158 3.15 6.36 -7.59
N ASN A 159 4.14 5.46 -7.59
CA ASN A 159 5.32 5.61 -6.73
C ASN A 159 6.26 6.75 -7.15
N GLU A 160 6.06 7.32 -8.33
CA GLU A 160 6.79 8.48 -8.86
C GLU A 160 6.01 9.78 -8.60
N THR A 161 4.81 9.89 -9.14
CA THR A 161 3.99 11.11 -9.10
C THR A 161 3.49 11.42 -7.69
N GLY A 162 2.99 10.43 -6.94
CA GLY A 162 2.44 10.65 -5.62
C GLY A 162 3.46 11.20 -4.63
N TYR A 163 4.69 10.65 -4.62
CA TYR A 163 5.76 11.15 -3.76
C TYR A 163 6.21 12.56 -4.17
N SER A 164 6.41 12.78 -5.46
CA SER A 164 6.87 14.09 -6.00
C SER A 164 5.87 15.20 -5.70
N THR A 165 4.57 14.91 -5.80
CA THR A 165 3.51 15.86 -5.44
C THR A 165 3.58 16.24 -3.96
N ARG A 166 3.70 15.28 -3.05
CA ARG A 166 3.82 15.57 -1.60
C ARG A 166 5.09 16.34 -1.27
N LEU A 167 6.19 16.09 -1.96
CA LEU A 167 7.43 16.84 -1.76
C LEU A 167 7.27 18.33 -2.13
N ILE A 168 6.61 18.62 -3.25
CA ILE A 168 6.33 19.99 -3.68
C ILE A 168 5.39 20.70 -2.70
N GLU A 169 4.39 20.02 -2.17
CA GLU A 169 3.45 20.61 -1.20
C GLU A 169 4.08 20.93 0.16
N LEU A 170 5.21 20.30 0.48
CA LEU A 170 5.94 20.53 1.73
C LEU A 170 7.04 21.61 1.59
N ALA A 171 7.38 22.02 0.38
CA ALA A 171 8.44 23.00 0.08
C ALA A 171 7.91 24.44 0.13
#